data_fb115ff6c34d477f45e0170b8af53056
#
_entry.id   fb115ff6c34d477f45e0170b8af53056
#
_cell.length_a   1.000
_cell.length_b   1.000
_cell.length_c   1.000
_cell.angle_alpha   90.00
_cell.angle_beta   90.00
_cell.angle_gamma   90.00
#
_symmetry.space_group_name_H-M   'P 1'
#
loop_
_entity.id
_entity.type
_entity.pdbx_description
1 polymer ?
#
loop_
_entity_poly.entity_id
_entity_poly.type
_entity_poly.pdbx_seq_one_letter_code
_entity_poly.pdbx_strand_id
1 'polypeptide(L)'
;MLGKIAFTILIGALLGLGLFTFGYARGASYLTNDPAACANCHVMSEHFAAWMKSSHRQAAVCNDCHAPHSFAGKYATKARNGFWHSFYFTIGRYPDPLRITPRNHEVTEGACRHCHEDIVAAIDHGVANGDDERDRLSCVRCHATVGHWVR
;
A
#
# COMPACT_ATOMS: atom_id res chain seq x y z
N MET A 1 27.90 -25.86 -25.84
CA MET A 1 28.25 -26.08 -24.42
C MET A 1 28.33 -24.76 -23.66
N LEU A 2 29.10 -23.79 -24.10
CA LEU A 2 29.33 -22.49 -23.44
C LEU A 2 28.03 -21.72 -23.15
N GLY A 3 27.07 -21.65 -24.12
CA GLY A 3 25.80 -20.97 -23.94
C GLY A 3 24.92 -21.58 -22.84
N LYS A 4 24.91 -22.90 -22.67
CA LYS A 4 24.17 -23.55 -21.58
C LYS A 4 24.76 -23.22 -20.22
N ILE A 5 26.07 -23.18 -20.13
CA ILE A 5 26.80 -22.83 -18.90
C ILE A 5 26.51 -21.38 -18.53
N ALA A 6 26.64 -20.45 -19.49
CA ALA A 6 26.34 -19.03 -19.25
C ALA A 6 24.89 -18.80 -18.81
N PHE A 7 23.94 -19.49 -19.41
CA PHE A 7 22.52 -19.44 -19.05
C PHE A 7 22.27 -19.96 -17.62
N THR A 8 22.89 -21.09 -17.25
CA THR A 8 22.75 -21.64 -15.90
C THR A 8 23.35 -20.70 -14.84
N ILE A 9 24.51 -20.11 -15.12
CA ILE A 9 25.14 -19.12 -14.23
C ILE A 9 24.22 -17.90 -14.06
N LEU A 10 23.66 -17.39 -15.15
CA LEU A 10 22.76 -16.23 -15.09
C LEU A 10 21.52 -16.51 -14.25
N ILE A 11 20.87 -17.66 -14.45
CA ILE A 11 19.72 -18.07 -13.64
C ILE A 11 20.11 -18.23 -12.18
N GLY A 12 21.22 -18.90 -11.89
CA GLY A 12 21.71 -19.06 -10.54
C GLY A 12 21.99 -17.72 -9.84
N ALA A 13 22.60 -16.77 -10.55
CA ALA A 13 22.86 -15.44 -10.04
C ALA A 13 21.56 -14.67 -9.78
N LEU A 14 20.59 -14.71 -10.70
CA LEU A 14 19.29 -14.04 -10.54
C LEU A 14 18.50 -14.61 -9.35
N LEU A 15 18.45 -15.93 -9.21
CA LEU A 15 17.77 -16.58 -8.09
C LEU A 15 18.48 -16.28 -6.77
N GLY A 16 19.81 -16.38 -6.74
CA GLY A 16 20.61 -16.09 -5.55
C GLY A 16 20.47 -14.65 -5.08
N LEU A 17 20.60 -13.69 -5.99
CA LEU A 17 20.39 -12.26 -5.68
C LEU A 17 18.94 -11.97 -5.26
N GLY A 18 17.98 -12.59 -5.94
CA GLY A 18 16.56 -12.41 -5.60
C GLY A 18 16.23 -12.91 -4.19
N LEU A 19 16.66 -14.12 -3.85
CA LEU A 19 16.47 -14.72 -2.52
C LEU A 19 17.20 -13.92 -1.43
N PHE A 20 18.44 -13.55 -1.70
CA PHE A 20 19.22 -12.71 -0.79
C PHE A 20 18.51 -11.37 -0.53
N THR A 21 18.11 -10.66 -1.59
CA THR A 21 17.43 -9.38 -1.48
C THR A 21 16.10 -9.51 -0.73
N PHE A 22 15.31 -10.55 -1.05
CA PHE A 22 14.06 -10.83 -0.35
C PHE A 22 14.27 -11.08 1.15
N GLY A 23 15.28 -11.89 1.50
CA GLY A 23 15.65 -12.16 2.91
C GLY A 23 16.15 -10.89 3.61
N TYR A 24 17.10 -10.18 2.99
CA TYR A 24 17.68 -8.95 3.54
C TYR A 24 16.64 -7.84 3.76
N ALA A 25 15.75 -7.63 2.80
CA ALA A 25 14.65 -6.66 2.88
C ALA A 25 13.48 -7.13 3.76
N ARG A 26 13.60 -8.27 4.45
CA ARG A 26 12.51 -8.86 5.25
C ARG A 26 11.21 -9.01 4.46
N GLY A 27 11.31 -9.46 3.22
CA GLY A 27 10.17 -9.56 2.29
C GLY A 27 8.98 -10.33 2.84
N ALA A 28 9.21 -11.37 3.65
CA ALA A 28 8.15 -12.14 4.32
C ALA A 28 7.27 -11.29 5.26
N SER A 29 7.80 -10.20 5.83
CA SER A 29 7.02 -9.31 6.69
C SER A 29 5.86 -8.62 5.96
N TYR A 30 5.98 -8.46 4.64
CA TYR A 30 4.90 -7.92 3.79
C TYR A 30 3.65 -8.82 3.77
N LEU A 31 3.76 -10.09 4.15
CA LEU A 31 2.62 -11.00 4.24
C LEU A 31 1.78 -10.78 5.51
N THR A 32 2.34 -10.13 6.51
CA THR A 32 1.65 -9.84 7.78
C THR A 32 0.81 -8.57 7.72
N ASN A 33 0.01 -8.33 8.75
CA ASN A 33 -0.72 -7.07 8.96
C ASN A 33 -0.04 -6.16 9.97
N ASP A 34 1.12 -6.54 10.46
CA ASP A 34 1.88 -5.74 11.42
C ASP A 34 2.28 -4.39 10.80
N PRO A 35 1.86 -3.26 11.35
CA PRO A 35 2.27 -1.93 10.89
C PRO A 35 3.78 -1.72 10.90
N ALA A 36 4.50 -2.36 11.80
CA ALA A 36 5.96 -2.29 11.87
C ALA A 36 6.63 -2.85 10.61
N ALA A 37 5.98 -3.78 9.91
CA ALA A 37 6.48 -4.30 8.64
C ALA A 37 6.58 -3.20 7.55
N CYS A 38 5.68 -2.22 7.56
CA CYS A 38 5.73 -1.08 6.64
C CYS A 38 6.91 -0.15 6.97
N ALA A 39 7.26 -0.03 8.25
CA ALA A 39 8.38 0.78 8.73
C ALA A 39 9.76 0.12 8.53
N ASN A 40 9.86 -1.10 7.98
CA ASN A 40 11.13 -1.68 7.54
C ASN A 40 11.83 -0.80 6.48
N CYS A 41 11.07 -0.05 5.69
CA CYS A 41 11.62 0.97 4.82
C CYS A 41 11.70 2.29 5.60
N HIS A 42 12.91 2.82 5.81
CA HIS A 42 13.14 4.03 6.62
C HIS A 42 12.34 5.25 6.13
N VAL A 43 12.04 5.34 4.83
CA VAL A 43 11.20 6.40 4.25
C VAL A 43 9.78 6.39 4.80
N MET A 44 9.30 5.26 5.33
CA MET A 44 7.97 5.11 5.95
C MET A 44 7.97 5.46 7.45
N SER A 45 9.11 5.79 8.04
CA SER A 45 9.22 6.04 9.48
C SER A 45 8.35 7.21 9.96
N GLU A 46 8.28 8.29 9.17
CA GLU A 46 7.42 9.45 9.50
C GLU A 46 5.94 9.11 9.40
N HIS A 47 5.55 8.35 8.37
CA HIS A 47 4.17 7.87 8.20
C HIS A 47 3.75 6.96 9.35
N PHE A 48 4.63 6.05 9.77
CA PHE A 48 4.40 5.18 10.91
C PHE A 48 4.28 5.98 12.22
N ALA A 49 5.19 6.93 12.47
CA ALA A 49 5.14 7.80 13.64
C ALA A 49 3.88 8.68 13.68
N ALA A 50 3.42 9.16 12.52
CA ALA A 50 2.18 9.91 12.40
C ALA A 50 0.95 9.03 12.65
N TRP A 51 0.92 7.79 12.09
CA TRP A 51 -0.15 6.83 12.37
C TRP A 51 -0.23 6.48 13.86
N MET A 52 0.89 6.32 14.54
CA MET A 52 0.93 6.05 15.99
C MET A 52 0.23 7.13 16.82
N LYS A 53 0.08 8.33 16.28
CA LYS A 53 -0.60 9.48 16.92
C LYS A 53 -2.00 9.73 16.38
N SER A 54 -2.43 8.97 15.38
CA SER A 54 -3.70 9.16 14.69
C SER A 54 -4.89 8.65 15.49
N SER A 55 -6.08 9.13 15.15
CA SER A 55 -7.35 8.67 15.72
C SER A 55 -7.64 7.20 15.38
N HIS A 56 -7.10 6.69 14.26
CA HIS A 56 -7.34 5.33 13.80
C HIS A 56 -6.36 4.28 14.34
N ARG A 57 -5.35 4.68 15.11
CA ARG A 57 -4.36 3.74 15.67
C ARG A 57 -4.98 2.56 16.42
N GLN A 58 -6.07 2.80 17.15
CA GLN A 58 -6.72 1.77 17.97
C GLN A 58 -7.72 0.91 17.19
N ALA A 59 -8.12 1.36 16.00
CA ALA A 59 -9.19 0.73 15.22
C ALA A 59 -8.70 0.08 13.92
N ALA A 60 -7.60 0.58 13.33
CA ALA A 60 -7.15 0.14 12.02
C ALA A 60 -5.62 0.14 11.91
N VAL A 61 -5.09 -0.85 11.20
CA VAL A 61 -3.68 -0.92 10.82
C VAL A 61 -3.47 -0.45 9.38
N CYS A 62 -2.22 -0.28 8.95
CA CYS A 62 -1.90 0.24 7.61
C CYS A 62 -2.64 -0.51 6.48
N ASN A 63 -2.73 -1.83 6.59
CA ASN A 63 -3.38 -2.65 5.57
C ASN A 63 -4.91 -2.48 5.50
N ASP A 64 -5.55 -2.04 6.57
CA ASP A 64 -7.00 -1.86 6.59
C ASP A 64 -7.42 -0.65 5.77
N CYS A 65 -6.51 0.33 5.60
CA CYS A 65 -6.72 1.49 4.73
C CYS A 65 -6.08 1.33 3.35
N HIS A 66 -4.92 0.64 3.25
CA HIS A 66 -4.12 0.59 2.03
C HIS A 66 -4.26 -0.72 1.22
N ALA A 67 -5.13 -1.62 1.63
CA ALA A 67 -5.45 -2.84 0.88
C ALA A 67 -6.95 -3.14 0.91
N PRO A 68 -7.51 -3.72 -0.16
CA PRO A 68 -8.90 -4.18 -0.14
C PRO A 68 -9.15 -5.20 0.96
N HIS A 69 -10.36 -5.22 1.52
CA HIS A 69 -10.73 -6.14 2.59
C HIS A 69 -10.90 -7.61 2.11
N SER A 70 -11.09 -7.83 0.82
CA SER A 70 -11.14 -9.19 0.26
C SER A 70 -9.75 -9.84 0.28
N PHE A 71 -9.70 -11.13 0.58
CA PHE A 71 -8.43 -11.88 0.64
C PHE A 71 -7.61 -11.76 -0.66
N ALA A 72 -8.21 -12.06 -1.79
CA ALA A 72 -7.52 -11.99 -3.09
C ALA A 72 -7.06 -10.56 -3.43
N GLY A 73 -7.94 -9.56 -3.23
CA GLY A 73 -7.63 -8.15 -3.48
C GLY A 73 -6.50 -7.63 -2.60
N LYS A 74 -6.49 -8.02 -1.31
CA LYS A 74 -5.44 -7.68 -0.36
C LYS A 74 -4.06 -8.15 -0.83
N TYR A 75 -3.93 -9.44 -1.11
CA TYR A 75 -2.63 -9.99 -1.50
C TYR A 75 -2.19 -9.58 -2.91
N ALA A 76 -3.13 -9.40 -3.84
CA ALA A 76 -2.82 -8.82 -5.15
C ALA A 76 -2.29 -7.38 -5.02
N THR A 77 -2.91 -6.57 -4.17
CA THR A 77 -2.45 -5.20 -3.88
C THR A 77 -1.09 -5.19 -3.21
N LYS A 78 -0.87 -6.07 -2.21
CA LYS A 78 0.43 -6.23 -1.55
C LYS A 78 1.53 -6.65 -2.52
N ALA A 79 1.29 -7.64 -3.36
CA ALA A 79 2.27 -8.11 -4.35
C ALA A 79 2.61 -7.00 -5.35
N ARG A 80 1.61 -6.31 -5.88
CA ARG A 80 1.81 -5.20 -6.81
C ARG A 80 2.57 -4.04 -6.17
N ASN A 81 2.12 -3.58 -5.00
CA ASN A 81 2.76 -2.46 -4.31
C ASN A 81 4.16 -2.84 -3.85
N GLY A 82 4.36 -4.05 -3.32
CA GLY A 82 5.67 -4.54 -2.92
C GLY A 82 6.66 -4.53 -4.08
N PHE A 83 6.25 -5.03 -5.25
CA PHE A 83 7.09 -5.01 -6.45
C PHE A 83 7.44 -3.57 -6.88
N TRP A 84 6.44 -2.71 -7.08
CA TRP A 84 6.66 -1.37 -7.60
C TRP A 84 7.38 -0.46 -6.61
N HIS A 85 7.09 -0.56 -5.31
CA HIS A 85 7.82 0.19 -4.30
C HIS A 85 9.30 -0.21 -4.31
N SER A 86 9.60 -1.52 -4.25
CA SER A 86 10.98 -2.00 -4.29
C SER A 86 11.69 -1.54 -5.57
N PHE A 87 11.05 -1.64 -6.72
CA PHE A 87 11.61 -1.21 -8.00
C PHE A 87 11.91 0.29 -8.01
N TYR A 88 10.93 1.15 -7.70
CA TYR A 88 11.13 2.60 -7.76
C TYR A 88 12.13 3.10 -6.72
N PHE A 89 12.15 2.51 -5.53
CA PHE A 89 13.17 2.83 -4.53
C PHE A 89 14.58 2.42 -4.97
N THR A 90 14.72 1.25 -5.59
CA THR A 90 16.02 0.77 -6.10
C THR A 90 16.58 1.67 -7.18
N ILE A 91 15.75 2.17 -8.10
CA ILE A 91 16.18 3.06 -9.19
C ILE A 91 16.16 4.55 -8.81
N GLY A 92 15.77 4.90 -7.57
CA GLY A 92 15.70 6.28 -7.10
C GLY A 92 14.63 7.15 -7.78
N ARG A 93 13.60 6.54 -8.36
CA ARG A 93 12.52 7.26 -9.07
C ARG A 93 11.21 7.23 -8.27
N TYR A 94 11.18 7.92 -7.16
CA TYR A 94 9.96 8.13 -6.39
C TYR A 94 9.80 9.61 -6.04
N PRO A 95 8.56 10.11 -5.91
CA PRO A 95 8.34 11.50 -5.53
C PRO A 95 8.70 11.73 -4.06
N ASP A 96 9.31 12.87 -3.78
CA ASP A 96 9.53 13.36 -2.42
C ASP A 96 8.87 14.73 -2.28
N PRO A 97 7.86 14.91 -1.44
CA PRO A 97 7.23 13.89 -0.56
C PRO A 97 6.50 12.78 -1.34
N LEU A 98 6.35 11.62 -0.68
CA LEU A 98 5.64 10.48 -1.24
C LEU A 98 4.19 10.87 -1.57
N ARG A 99 3.71 10.40 -2.72
CA ARG A 99 2.33 10.66 -3.17
C ARG A 99 1.63 9.35 -3.46
N ILE A 100 0.37 9.27 -3.04
CA ILE A 100 -0.49 8.13 -3.34
C ILE A 100 -0.79 8.08 -4.85
N THR A 101 -0.76 6.89 -5.42
CA THR A 101 -1.20 6.69 -6.82
C THR A 101 -2.73 6.70 -6.90
N PRO A 102 -3.33 7.06 -8.05
CA PRO A 102 -4.80 7.05 -8.21
C PRO A 102 -5.43 5.73 -7.77
N ARG A 103 -4.89 4.60 -8.20
CA ARG A 103 -5.38 3.28 -7.81
C ARG A 103 -5.34 3.04 -6.29
N ASN A 104 -4.24 3.40 -5.63
CA ASN A 104 -4.14 3.22 -4.18
C ASN A 104 -5.06 4.20 -3.43
N HIS A 105 -5.30 5.37 -4.01
CA HIS A 105 -6.30 6.31 -3.50
C HIS A 105 -7.71 5.71 -3.53
N GLU A 106 -8.12 5.08 -4.64
CA GLU A 106 -9.40 4.37 -4.74
C GLU A 106 -9.53 3.25 -3.70
N VAL A 107 -8.44 2.49 -3.48
CA VAL A 107 -8.41 1.46 -2.43
C VAL A 107 -8.65 2.07 -1.05
N THR A 108 -8.02 3.20 -0.75
CA THR A 108 -8.17 3.89 0.54
C THR A 108 -9.59 4.45 0.69
N GLU A 109 -10.14 5.08 -0.33
CA GLU A 109 -11.54 5.55 -0.34
C GLU A 109 -12.52 4.40 -0.11
N GLY A 110 -12.31 3.27 -0.80
CA GLY A 110 -13.10 2.05 -0.61
C GLY A 110 -13.03 1.50 0.82
N ALA A 111 -11.86 1.56 1.45
CA ALA A 111 -11.68 1.14 2.84
C ALA A 111 -12.45 2.05 3.84
N CYS A 112 -12.41 3.37 3.61
CA CYS A 112 -13.21 4.31 4.41
C CYS A 112 -14.71 3.98 4.32
N ARG A 113 -15.21 3.77 3.11
CA ARG A 113 -16.62 3.45 2.83
C ARG A 113 -17.04 2.11 3.42
N HIS A 114 -16.14 1.15 3.47
CA HIS A 114 -16.40 -0.17 4.05
C HIS A 114 -16.58 -0.10 5.58
N CYS A 115 -15.70 0.61 6.28
CA CYS A 115 -15.77 0.70 7.74
C CYS A 115 -16.83 1.72 8.22
N HIS A 116 -17.13 2.75 7.43
CA HIS A 116 -18.05 3.84 7.75
C HIS A 116 -19.34 3.79 6.91
N GLU A 117 -19.82 2.59 6.59
CA GLU A 117 -20.96 2.37 5.69
C GLU A 117 -22.21 3.16 6.10
N ASP A 118 -22.56 3.18 7.38
CA ASP A 118 -23.74 3.90 7.89
C ASP A 118 -23.63 5.42 7.67
N ILE A 119 -22.44 5.97 7.92
CA ILE A 119 -22.19 7.40 7.73
C ILE A 119 -22.20 7.75 6.24
N VAL A 120 -21.56 6.92 5.43
CA VAL A 120 -21.49 7.10 3.98
C VAL A 120 -22.90 7.04 3.36
N ALA A 121 -23.73 6.09 3.77
CA ALA A 121 -25.10 5.99 3.32
C ALA A 121 -25.93 7.24 3.63
N ALA A 122 -25.62 7.93 4.73
CA ALA A 122 -26.32 9.14 5.14
C ALA A 122 -25.89 10.42 4.38
N ILE A 123 -24.64 10.46 3.88
CA ILE A 123 -24.07 11.70 3.29
C ILE A 123 -23.82 11.60 1.78
N ASP A 124 -23.61 10.42 1.24
CA ASP A 124 -23.29 10.18 -0.18
C ASP A 124 -24.52 9.64 -0.93
N HIS A 125 -25.47 10.52 -1.17
CA HIS A 125 -26.73 10.18 -1.85
C HIS A 125 -26.55 9.95 -3.36
N GLY A 126 -25.42 10.38 -3.97
CA GLY A 126 -25.15 10.26 -5.40
C GLY A 126 -24.99 8.83 -5.87
N VAL A 127 -24.42 7.95 -5.05
CA VAL A 127 -24.19 6.53 -5.40
C VAL A 127 -25.50 5.75 -5.54
N ALA A 128 -26.52 6.10 -4.76
CA ALA A 128 -27.84 5.45 -4.82
C ALA A 128 -28.62 5.78 -6.11
N ASN A 129 -28.26 6.88 -6.78
CA ASN A 129 -28.93 7.37 -7.98
C ASN A 129 -28.22 7.05 -9.29
N GLY A 130 -27.11 6.27 -9.24
CA GLY A 130 -26.35 5.87 -10.43
C GLY A 130 -25.47 6.96 -11.03
N ASP A 131 -25.15 7.99 -10.24
CA ASP A 131 -24.25 9.07 -10.65
C ASP A 131 -22.82 8.58 -10.88
N ASP A 132 -22.10 9.25 -11.75
CA ASP A 132 -20.72 8.91 -12.15
C ASP A 132 -19.81 8.84 -10.91
N GLU A 133 -18.91 7.87 -10.91
CA GLU A 133 -17.89 7.69 -9.85
C GLU A 133 -17.07 8.97 -9.58
N ARG A 134 -17.06 9.90 -10.54
CA ARG A 134 -16.43 11.22 -10.41
C ARG A 134 -17.15 12.17 -9.44
N ASP A 135 -18.43 11.94 -9.17
CA ASP A 135 -19.27 12.78 -8.31
C ASP A 135 -19.25 12.31 -6.84
N ARG A 136 -18.57 11.18 -6.57
CA ARG A 136 -18.40 10.68 -5.20
C ARG A 136 -17.57 11.63 -4.36
N LEU A 137 -18.04 11.88 -3.14
CA LEU A 137 -17.28 12.64 -2.15
C LEU A 137 -16.00 11.89 -1.79
N SER A 138 -14.85 12.56 -1.92
CA SER A 138 -13.56 12.01 -1.46
C SER A 138 -13.40 12.23 0.04
N CYS A 139 -13.38 11.13 0.79
CA CYS A 139 -13.20 11.12 2.23
C CYS A 139 -11.85 11.72 2.63
N VAL A 140 -10.77 11.27 1.97
CA VAL A 140 -9.41 11.72 2.29
C VAL A 140 -9.15 13.18 1.90
N ARG A 141 -9.98 13.79 1.05
CA ARG A 141 -9.87 15.21 0.71
C ARG A 141 -10.17 16.10 1.91
N CYS A 142 -11.17 15.74 2.73
CA CYS A 142 -11.55 16.48 3.93
C CYS A 142 -10.90 15.91 5.19
N HIS A 143 -10.63 14.60 5.22
CA HIS A 143 -10.10 13.85 6.36
C HIS A 143 -8.65 13.39 6.14
N ALA A 144 -7.80 14.23 5.57
CA ALA A 144 -6.42 13.89 5.19
C ALA A 144 -5.51 13.47 6.36
N THR A 145 -5.90 13.77 7.60
CA THR A 145 -5.06 13.53 8.79
C THR A 145 -5.47 12.34 9.64
N VAL A 146 -6.54 11.63 9.27
CA VAL A 146 -7.13 10.58 10.12
C VAL A 146 -6.23 9.36 10.30
N GLY A 147 -5.47 8.97 9.29
CA GLY A 147 -4.55 7.84 9.35
C GLY A 147 -3.13 8.28 9.69
N HIS A 148 -2.61 9.17 8.91
CA HIS A 148 -1.30 9.81 9.12
C HIS A 148 -1.25 11.11 8.33
N TRP A 149 -0.65 12.11 8.90
CA TRP A 149 -0.43 13.36 8.20
C TRP A 149 0.98 13.38 7.62
N VAL A 150 1.09 13.71 6.35
CA VAL A 150 2.37 13.88 5.65
C VAL A 150 2.38 15.26 5.05
N ARG A 151 3.47 15.99 5.30
CA ARG A 151 3.70 17.31 4.71
C ARG A 151 4.15 17.19 3.26
#